data_f22b67c2b73e4477b5ef4688fd6d47e4
#
_entry.id   f22b67c2b73e4477b5ef4688fd6d47e4
#
_cell.length_a   1.000
_cell.length_b   1.000
_cell.length_c   1.000
_cell.angle_alpha   90.00
_cell.angle_beta   90.00
_cell.angle_gamma   90.00
#
_symmetry.space_group_name_H-M   'P 1'
#
loop_
_entity.id
_entity.type
_entity.pdbx_description
1 polymer ?
#
loop_
_entity_poly.entity_id
_entity_poly.type
_entity_poly.pdbx_seq_one_letter_code
_entity_poly.pdbx_strand_id
1 'polypeptide(L)'
;MSDIFRRQTIDDYTVIEFITPSLMDPLVLESTAQALYKIIDEEDHRKIIMDFEKVQYLSSQAIGIVLAMHKKLNSLKNSRLVLCSVGPKLMELIKLTRLDRLLTIKATQREAALVFQ
;
A
#
# COMPACT_ATOMS: atom_id res chain seq x y z
N MET A 1 0.52 6.45 20.62
CA MET A 1 0.42 6.61 19.18
C MET A 1 -0.26 5.39 18.59
N SER A 2 -1.36 5.58 17.93
CA SER A 2 -2.09 4.46 17.34
C SER A 2 -1.61 4.28 15.90
N ASP A 3 -1.00 3.16 15.64
CA ASP A 3 -0.65 2.81 14.27
C ASP A 3 -1.90 2.28 13.57
N ILE A 4 -2.12 2.75 12.35
CA ILE A 4 -3.24 2.30 11.55
C ILE A 4 -2.85 1.16 10.62
N PHE A 5 -1.63 0.68 10.73
CA PHE A 5 -1.18 -0.46 9.96
C PHE A 5 -0.25 -1.35 10.79
N ARG A 6 -0.16 -2.60 10.38
CA ARG A 6 0.80 -3.57 10.89
C ARG A 6 1.74 -3.93 9.76
N ARG A 7 2.99 -4.20 10.09
CA ARG A 7 3.92 -4.69 9.08
C ARG A 7 4.50 -6.03 9.48
N GLN A 8 4.73 -6.86 8.49
CA GLN A 8 5.34 -8.17 8.68
C GLN A 8 6.30 -8.42 7.52
N THR A 9 7.52 -8.80 7.83
CA THR A 9 8.49 -9.17 6.80
C THR A 9 8.46 -10.68 6.64
N ILE A 10 8.24 -11.13 5.40
CA ILE A 10 8.19 -12.55 5.04
C ILE A 10 9.19 -12.75 3.91
N ASP A 11 10.20 -13.58 4.13
CA ASP A 11 11.29 -13.77 3.17
C ASP A 11 11.91 -12.42 2.82
N ASP A 12 11.82 -11.98 1.56
CA ASP A 12 12.41 -10.73 1.11
C ASP A 12 11.35 -9.65 0.80
N TYR A 13 10.09 -9.86 1.19
CA TYR A 13 9.04 -8.86 1.00
C TYR A 13 8.40 -8.46 2.33
N THR A 14 7.79 -7.28 2.34
CA THR A 14 7.15 -6.71 3.51
C THR A 14 5.66 -6.51 3.22
N VAL A 15 4.82 -7.00 4.13
CA VAL A 15 3.37 -6.78 4.06
C VAL A 15 3.00 -5.64 4.98
N ILE A 16 2.31 -4.66 4.43
CA ILE A 16 1.70 -3.55 5.17
C ILE A 16 0.19 -3.83 5.20
N GLU A 17 -0.32 -4.21 6.35
CA GLU A 17 -1.76 -4.45 6.52
C GLU A 17 -2.39 -3.27 7.24
N PHE A 18 -3.29 -2.56 6.57
CA PHE A 18 -4.06 -1.50 7.21
C PHE A 18 -5.12 -2.11 8.11
N ILE A 19 -5.18 -1.65 9.36
CA ILE A 19 -6.07 -2.23 10.37
C ILE A 19 -7.26 -1.33 10.72
N THR A 20 -7.43 -0.24 9.99
CA THR A 20 -8.56 0.68 10.15
C THR A 20 -9.46 0.61 8.93
N PRO A 21 -10.80 0.73 9.10
CA PRO A 21 -11.69 0.76 7.94
C PRO A 21 -11.64 2.09 7.17
N SER A 22 -11.07 3.13 7.76
CA SER A 22 -11.11 4.48 7.19
C SER A 22 -9.74 5.12 7.17
N LEU A 23 -9.23 5.42 5.97
CA LEU A 23 -7.98 6.15 5.75
C LEU A 23 -8.34 7.57 5.32
N MET A 24 -8.86 8.36 6.27
CA MET A 24 -9.44 9.67 6.00
C MET A 24 -8.86 10.83 6.80
N ASP A 25 -8.35 10.57 8.01
CA ASP A 25 -7.85 11.62 8.90
C ASP A 25 -6.52 12.20 8.40
N PRO A 26 -6.48 13.50 8.03
CA PRO A 26 -5.27 14.10 7.45
C PRO A 26 -4.03 14.02 8.35
N LEU A 27 -4.19 14.23 9.66
CA LEU A 27 -3.05 14.21 10.58
C LEU A 27 -2.51 12.79 10.76
N VAL A 28 -3.40 11.83 10.90
CA VAL A 28 -3.02 10.43 11.02
C VAL A 28 -2.36 9.96 9.72
N LEU A 29 -2.91 10.35 8.58
CA LEU A 29 -2.34 9.98 7.29
C LEU A 29 -0.95 10.57 7.07
N GLU A 30 -0.72 11.79 7.52
CA GLU A 30 0.61 12.40 7.38
C GLU A 30 1.66 11.64 8.19
N SER A 31 1.38 11.31 9.44
CA SER A 31 2.31 10.53 10.25
C SER A 31 2.50 9.13 9.71
N THR A 32 1.44 8.53 9.17
CA THR A 32 1.50 7.22 8.54
C THR A 32 2.38 7.25 7.30
N ALA A 33 2.23 8.29 6.47
CA ALA A 33 3.04 8.47 5.27
C ALA A 33 4.53 8.50 5.62
N GLN A 34 4.90 9.26 6.65
CA GLN A 34 6.30 9.34 7.07
C GLN A 34 6.83 7.98 7.51
N ALA A 35 6.03 7.22 8.26
CA ALA A 35 6.42 5.88 8.69
C ALA A 35 6.61 4.94 7.50
N LEU A 36 5.70 5.01 6.51
CA LEU A 36 5.79 4.18 5.31
C LEU A 36 7.00 4.55 4.45
N TYR A 37 7.26 5.84 4.28
CA TYR A 37 8.42 6.28 3.49
C TYR A 37 9.73 5.84 4.11
N LYS A 38 9.82 5.82 5.44
CA LYS A 38 11.01 5.33 6.14
C LYS A 38 11.31 3.86 5.85
N ILE A 39 10.29 3.06 5.68
CA ILE A 39 10.46 1.64 5.37
C ILE A 39 11.24 1.48 4.06
N ILE A 40 10.99 2.36 3.10
CA ILE A 40 11.70 2.36 1.82
C ILE A 40 13.04 3.09 1.92
N ASP A 41 13.01 4.33 2.42
CA ASP A 41 14.15 5.24 2.35
C ASP A 41 15.27 4.90 3.35
N GLU A 42 14.91 4.44 4.55
CA GLU A 42 15.88 4.17 5.60
C GLU A 42 16.14 2.69 5.83
N GLU A 43 15.12 1.84 5.69
CA GLU A 43 15.25 0.40 5.92
C GLU A 43 15.47 -0.39 4.63
N ASP A 44 15.39 0.27 3.48
CA ASP A 44 15.64 -0.30 2.16
C ASP A 44 14.76 -1.52 1.82
N HIS A 45 13.51 -1.54 2.32
CA HIS A 45 12.56 -2.55 1.93
C HIS A 45 12.00 -2.20 0.56
N ARG A 46 12.19 -3.07 -0.42
CA ARG A 46 11.89 -2.77 -1.82
C ARG A 46 10.70 -3.53 -2.39
N LYS A 47 10.35 -4.66 -1.78
CA LYS A 47 9.22 -5.47 -2.21
C LYS A 47 8.13 -5.34 -1.16
N ILE A 48 7.09 -4.59 -1.49
CA ILE A 48 6.05 -4.21 -0.53
C ILE A 48 4.68 -4.60 -1.04
N ILE A 49 3.91 -5.24 -0.17
CA ILE A 49 2.50 -5.54 -0.39
C ILE A 49 1.69 -4.66 0.56
N MET A 50 0.72 -3.93 0.02
CA MET A 50 -0.24 -3.18 0.83
C MET A 50 -1.58 -3.91 0.81
N ASP A 51 -2.03 -4.37 1.98
CA ASP A 51 -3.26 -5.14 2.13
C ASP A 51 -4.39 -4.23 2.59
N PHE A 52 -5.44 -4.15 1.79
CA PHE A 52 -6.59 -3.29 2.01
C PHE A 52 -7.85 -4.05 2.45
N GLU A 53 -7.72 -5.28 2.93
CA GLU A 53 -8.88 -6.10 3.28
C GLU A 53 -9.83 -5.41 4.25
N LYS A 54 -9.30 -4.71 5.23
CA LYS A 54 -10.09 -4.04 6.27
C LYS A 54 -10.49 -2.61 5.89
N VAL A 55 -9.97 -2.08 4.81
CA VAL A 55 -10.19 -0.69 4.40
C VAL A 55 -11.45 -0.56 3.56
N GLN A 56 -12.35 0.34 3.97
CA GLN A 56 -13.59 0.63 3.26
C GLN A 56 -13.60 2.02 2.63
N TYR A 57 -12.84 2.97 3.21
CA TYR A 57 -12.85 4.35 2.75
C TYR A 57 -11.42 4.88 2.62
N LEU A 58 -11.16 5.57 1.49
CA LEU A 58 -9.90 6.25 1.23
C LEU A 58 -10.16 7.70 0.87
N SER A 59 -9.37 8.61 1.44
CA SER A 59 -9.34 9.99 0.98
C SER A 59 -8.39 10.14 -0.21
N SER A 60 -8.46 11.27 -0.90
CA SER A 60 -7.49 11.59 -1.95
C SER A 60 -6.07 11.69 -1.40
N GLN A 61 -5.92 12.10 -0.15
CA GLN A 61 -4.61 12.11 0.51
C GLN A 61 -4.05 10.69 0.65
N ALA A 62 -4.90 9.73 1.04
CA ALA A 62 -4.49 8.33 1.14
C ALA A 62 -4.07 7.77 -0.22
N ILE A 63 -4.82 8.08 -1.26
CA ILE A 63 -4.45 7.69 -2.62
C ILE A 63 -3.10 8.29 -3.01
N GLY A 64 -2.87 9.54 -2.65
CA GLY A 64 -1.59 10.21 -2.88
C GLY A 64 -0.42 9.50 -2.22
N ILE A 65 -0.63 8.96 -1.02
CA ILE A 65 0.40 8.19 -0.30
C ILE A 65 0.74 6.91 -1.07
N VAL A 66 -0.28 6.19 -1.53
CA VAL A 66 -0.09 4.97 -2.32
C VAL A 66 0.70 5.27 -3.59
N LEU A 67 0.35 6.36 -4.28
CA LEU A 67 1.05 6.77 -5.49
C LEU A 67 2.50 7.17 -5.20
N ALA A 68 2.75 7.86 -4.10
CA ALA A 68 4.10 8.23 -3.70
C ALA A 68 4.95 6.99 -3.41
N MET A 69 4.38 6.00 -2.73
CA MET A 69 5.04 4.73 -2.48
C MET A 69 5.39 4.02 -3.78
N HIS A 70 4.42 3.96 -4.69
CA HIS A 70 4.62 3.36 -6.01
C HIS A 70 5.78 4.05 -6.76
N LYS A 71 5.78 5.37 -6.75
CA LYS A 71 6.79 6.16 -7.44
C LYS A 71 8.18 5.95 -6.85
N LYS A 72 8.28 5.95 -5.51
CA LYS A 72 9.56 5.69 -4.83
C LYS A 72 10.12 4.33 -5.19
N LEU A 73 9.28 3.29 -5.13
CA LEU A 73 9.72 1.92 -5.42
C LEU A 73 10.04 1.75 -6.90
N ASN A 74 9.30 2.41 -7.77
CA ASN A 74 9.51 2.30 -9.21
C ASN A 74 10.84 2.89 -9.66
N SER A 75 11.45 3.77 -8.87
CA SER A 75 12.75 4.36 -9.16
C SER A 75 13.92 3.51 -8.67
N LEU A 76 13.65 2.44 -7.92
CA LEU A 76 14.67 1.57 -7.34
C LEU A 76 14.72 0.23 -8.08
N LYS A 77 15.90 -0.38 -8.13
CA LYS A 77 16.07 -1.69 -8.77
C LYS A 77 15.50 -2.81 -7.91
N ASN A 78 14.90 -3.80 -8.53
CA ASN A 78 14.32 -4.98 -7.86
C ASN A 78 13.29 -4.60 -6.83
N SER A 79 12.50 -3.57 -7.12
CA SER A 79 11.51 -3.06 -6.19
C SER A 79 10.14 -3.00 -6.85
N ARG A 80 9.12 -3.18 -6.05
CA ARG A 80 7.75 -3.15 -6.53
C ARG A 80 6.76 -2.99 -5.40
N LEU A 81 5.68 -2.27 -5.68
CA LEU A 81 4.53 -2.18 -4.80
C LEU A 81 3.39 -2.97 -5.41
N VAL A 82 2.77 -3.83 -4.61
CA VAL A 82 1.58 -4.59 -5.02
C VAL A 82 0.48 -4.33 -4.00
N LEU A 83 -0.72 -4.01 -4.48
CA LEU A 83 -1.90 -3.88 -3.65
C LEU A 83 -2.69 -5.18 -3.69
N CYS A 84 -3.30 -5.55 -2.58
CA CYS A 84 -4.14 -6.74 -2.54
C CYS A 84 -5.37 -6.55 -1.68
N SER A 85 -6.32 -7.45 -1.85
CA SER A 85 -7.56 -7.50 -1.06
C SER A 85 -8.35 -6.20 -1.12
N VAL A 86 -8.33 -5.53 -2.26
CA VAL A 86 -9.08 -4.29 -2.48
C VAL A 86 -10.55 -4.66 -2.65
N GLY A 87 -11.41 -4.09 -1.80
CA GLY A 87 -12.84 -4.35 -1.86
C GLY A 87 -13.51 -3.71 -3.07
N PRO A 88 -14.77 -4.10 -3.38
CA PRO A 88 -15.46 -3.61 -4.57
C PRO A 88 -15.60 -2.09 -4.65
N LYS A 89 -15.87 -1.44 -3.53
CA LYS A 89 -16.02 0.01 -3.46
C LYS A 89 -14.73 0.73 -3.82
N LEU A 90 -13.61 0.29 -3.22
CA LEU A 90 -12.31 0.87 -3.49
C LEU A 90 -11.85 0.55 -4.91
N MET A 91 -12.13 -0.65 -5.37
CA MET A 91 -11.78 -1.03 -6.75
C MET A 91 -12.51 -0.15 -7.75
N GLU A 92 -13.78 0.18 -7.49
CA GLU A 92 -14.54 1.09 -8.34
C GLU A 92 -13.86 2.46 -8.42
N LEU A 93 -13.45 3.00 -7.29
CA LEU A 93 -12.74 4.29 -7.23
C LEU A 93 -11.41 4.20 -8.00
N ILE A 94 -10.67 3.13 -7.81
CA ILE A 94 -9.40 2.92 -8.50
C ILE A 94 -9.59 2.87 -10.01
N LYS A 95 -10.64 2.18 -10.48
CA LYS A 95 -10.95 2.10 -11.90
C LYS A 95 -11.42 3.42 -12.47
N LEU A 96 -12.24 4.17 -11.73
CA LEU A 96 -12.72 5.48 -12.17
C LEU A 96 -11.58 6.47 -12.34
N THR A 97 -10.58 6.39 -11.50
CA THR A 97 -9.39 7.26 -11.57
C THR A 97 -8.30 6.68 -12.45
N ARG A 98 -8.52 5.52 -13.04
CA ARG A 98 -7.58 4.80 -13.93
C ARG A 98 -6.27 4.40 -13.24
N LEU A 99 -6.26 4.33 -11.93
CA LEU A 99 -5.09 3.91 -11.16
C LEU A 99 -4.80 2.42 -11.32
N ASP A 100 -5.80 1.63 -11.74
CA ASP A 100 -5.63 0.22 -12.04
C ASP A 100 -4.65 -0.03 -13.21
N ARG A 101 -4.42 0.98 -14.04
CA ARG A 101 -3.46 0.91 -15.14
C ARG A 101 -2.03 1.16 -14.68
N LEU A 102 -1.88 1.86 -13.58
CA LEU A 102 -0.58 2.22 -13.03
C LEU A 102 -0.13 1.25 -11.95
N LEU A 103 -1.06 0.86 -11.08
CA LEU A 103 -0.79 0.04 -9.91
C LEU A 103 -0.96 -1.45 -10.21
N THR A 104 -0.14 -2.28 -9.60
CA THR A 104 -0.31 -3.73 -9.64
C THR A 104 -1.24 -4.14 -8.51
N ILE A 105 -2.37 -4.74 -8.86
CA ILE A 105 -3.40 -5.11 -7.89
C ILE A 105 -3.71 -6.59 -8.05
N LYS A 106 -3.68 -7.33 -6.93
CA LYS A 106 -4.00 -8.75 -6.90
C LYS A 106 -5.17 -8.99 -5.95
N ALA A 107 -5.87 -10.09 -6.14
CA ALA A 107 -7.07 -10.40 -5.37
C ALA A 107 -6.76 -10.70 -3.91
N THR A 108 -5.67 -11.42 -3.65
CA THR A 108 -5.31 -11.86 -2.30
C THR A 108 -3.85 -11.55 -2.00
N GLN A 109 -3.53 -11.58 -0.70
CA GLN A 109 -2.15 -11.42 -0.26
C GLN A 109 -1.25 -12.54 -0.82
N ARG A 110 -1.78 -13.75 -0.92
CA ARG A 110 -1.06 -14.89 -1.50
C ARG A 110 -0.70 -14.64 -2.96
N GLU A 111 -1.65 -14.16 -3.75
CA GLU A 111 -1.39 -13.82 -5.16
C GLU A 111 -0.40 -12.67 -5.29
N ALA A 112 -0.49 -11.69 -4.38
CA ALA A 112 0.46 -10.58 -4.36
C ALA A 112 1.88 -11.08 -4.11
N ALA A 113 2.04 -12.01 -3.18
CA ALA A 113 3.36 -12.59 -2.86
C ALA A 113 3.99 -13.31 -4.05
N LEU A 114 3.17 -13.92 -4.91
CA LEU A 114 3.65 -14.61 -6.10
C LEU A 114 4.33 -13.66 -7.09
N VAL A 115 4.00 -12.37 -7.06
CA VAL A 115 4.63 -11.38 -7.93
C VAL A 115 6.13 -11.28 -7.66
N PHE A 116 6.56 -11.59 -6.45
CA PHE A 116 7.96 -11.47 -6.01
C PHE A 116 8.76 -12.77 -6.15
N GLN A 117 8.16 -13.79 -6.69
CA GLN A 117 8.84 -15.07 -6.89
C GLN A 117 9.38 -15.22 -8.32
#